data_e2245659843348bc6416383fdc0b9b93
#
_entry.id   e2245659843348bc6416383fdc0b9b93
#
_cell.length_a   1.000
_cell.length_b   1.000
_cell.length_c   1.000
_cell.angle_alpha   90.00
_cell.angle_beta   90.00
_cell.angle_gamma   90.00
#
_symmetry.space_group_name_H-M   'P 1'
#
loop_
_entity.id
_entity.type
_entity.pdbx_description
1 polymer ?
#
loop_
_entity_poly.entity_id
_entity_poly.type
_entity_poly.pdbx_seq_one_letter_code
_entity_poly.pdbx_strand_id
1 'polypeptide(L)'
;MHKNTLFLICILVGYSIQSQIISKDFRSKIIEVKKDTIQLDSVAINSQEFKIFDISKKRISSTEFKVDFSKAVLIIDSNKYKNITIEYFRFPDFITKIYTPFNENLIINNNTNNGVLYSLTTNKKASDVKLFEGLQTR
;
A
#
# COMPACT_ATOMS: atom_id res chain seq x y z
N MET A 1 23.21 -34.85 -34.20
CA MET A 1 23.43 -33.43 -33.81
C MET A 1 22.18 -32.74 -33.25
N HIS A 2 20.94 -33.04 -33.66
CA HIS A 2 19.72 -32.33 -33.23
C HIS A 2 19.28 -32.54 -31.76
N LYS A 3 19.59 -33.68 -31.12
CA LYS A 3 19.22 -33.94 -29.70
C LYS A 3 19.90 -32.97 -28.72
N ASN A 4 21.19 -32.67 -28.95
CA ASN A 4 21.92 -31.75 -28.04
C ASN A 4 21.48 -30.28 -28.20
N THR A 5 21.08 -29.89 -29.43
CA THR A 5 20.57 -28.55 -29.71
C THR A 5 19.22 -28.33 -29.03
N LEU A 6 18.32 -29.33 -29.04
CA LEU A 6 17.04 -29.27 -28.36
C LEU A 6 17.21 -29.13 -26.85
N PHE A 7 18.14 -29.86 -26.26
CA PHE A 7 18.43 -29.79 -24.83
C PHE A 7 18.98 -28.40 -24.40
N LEU A 8 19.85 -27.82 -25.24
CA LEU A 8 20.37 -26.46 -25.01
C LEU A 8 19.29 -25.40 -25.06
N ILE A 9 18.33 -25.51 -25.99
CA ILE A 9 17.16 -24.59 -26.09
C ILE A 9 16.28 -24.71 -24.86
N CYS A 10 16.01 -25.93 -24.36
CA CYS A 10 15.22 -26.11 -23.14
C CYS A 10 15.86 -25.45 -21.90
N ILE A 11 17.21 -25.53 -21.79
CA ILE A 11 17.93 -24.86 -20.70
C ILE A 11 17.81 -23.33 -20.81
N LEU A 12 18.01 -22.78 -22.01
CA LEU A 12 17.88 -21.33 -22.25
C LEU A 12 16.49 -20.79 -21.94
N VAL A 13 15.42 -21.51 -22.28
CA VAL A 13 14.04 -21.13 -21.98
C VAL A 13 13.76 -21.22 -20.48
N GLY A 14 14.34 -22.18 -19.76
CA GLY A 14 14.19 -22.37 -18.32
C GLY A 14 14.72 -21.19 -17.48
N TYR A 15 15.76 -20.49 -17.95
CA TYR A 15 16.30 -19.32 -17.25
C TYR A 15 15.48 -18.03 -17.42
N SER A 16 14.57 -17.98 -18.38
CA SER A 16 13.78 -16.77 -18.68
C SER A 16 12.57 -16.56 -17.76
N ILE A 17 12.24 -17.51 -16.88
CA ILE A 17 10.99 -17.47 -16.07
C ILE A 17 11.20 -16.85 -14.68
N GLN A 18 12.38 -16.34 -14.38
CA GLN A 18 12.65 -15.62 -13.11
C GLN A 18 12.18 -14.16 -13.19
N SER A 19 10.97 -13.92 -13.67
CA SER A 19 10.32 -12.61 -13.51
C SER A 19 9.92 -12.47 -12.04
N GLN A 20 10.78 -11.87 -11.24
CA GLN A 20 10.44 -11.44 -9.90
C GLN A 20 9.35 -10.37 -10.01
N ILE A 21 8.12 -10.75 -9.69
CA ILE A 21 7.04 -9.78 -9.51
C ILE A 21 7.43 -8.94 -8.29
N ILE A 22 8.02 -7.76 -8.55
CA ILE A 22 8.23 -6.77 -7.51
C ILE A 22 6.83 -6.41 -7.02
N SER A 23 6.51 -6.78 -5.78
CA SER A 23 5.21 -6.45 -5.18
C SER A 23 4.97 -4.96 -5.30
N LYS A 24 3.79 -4.57 -5.76
CA LYS A 24 3.36 -3.16 -5.89
C LYS A 24 3.54 -2.37 -4.58
N ASP A 25 3.53 -3.07 -3.46
CA ASP A 25 3.61 -2.49 -2.12
C ASP A 25 5.03 -2.38 -1.57
N PHE A 26 6.03 -2.94 -2.29
CA PHE A 26 7.44 -2.78 -1.92
C PHE A 26 7.92 -1.35 -2.19
N ARG A 27 8.67 -0.80 -1.23
CA ARG A 27 9.31 0.51 -1.32
C ARG A 27 10.77 0.40 -0.92
N SER A 28 11.64 1.01 -1.72
CA SER A 28 13.04 1.27 -1.39
C SER A 28 13.28 2.76 -1.52
N LYS A 29 13.73 3.40 -0.45
CA LYS A 29 13.97 4.85 -0.39
C LYS A 29 15.34 5.15 0.17
N ILE A 30 16.05 6.09 -0.44
CA ILE A 30 17.26 6.69 0.12
C ILE A 30 16.86 7.98 0.82
N ILE A 31 17.21 8.12 2.09
CA ILE A 31 16.79 9.25 2.93
C ILE A 31 18.02 9.90 3.54
N GLU A 32 18.13 11.22 3.42
CA GLU A 32 19.05 12.04 4.18
C GLU A 32 18.48 12.30 5.58
N VAL A 33 19.19 11.85 6.61
CA VAL A 33 18.75 11.94 8.00
C VAL A 33 19.12 13.33 8.55
N LYS A 34 18.17 14.27 8.49
CA LYS A 34 18.31 15.64 9.01
C LYS A 34 17.83 15.79 10.44
N LYS A 35 16.96 14.88 10.89
CA LYS A 35 16.34 14.85 12.23
C LYS A 35 16.26 13.41 12.70
N ASP A 36 16.23 13.21 14.01
CA ASP A 36 16.13 11.88 14.61
C ASP A 36 14.80 11.18 14.30
N THR A 37 13.77 11.92 13.97
CA THR A 37 12.43 11.39 13.63
C THR A 37 12.11 11.63 12.17
N ILE A 38 11.79 10.56 11.45
CA ILE A 38 11.56 10.56 10.00
C ILE A 38 10.23 9.89 9.69
N GLN A 39 9.35 10.57 8.96
CA GLN A 39 8.14 9.97 8.41
C GLN A 39 8.52 9.18 7.14
N LEU A 40 8.26 7.88 7.13
CA LEU A 40 8.59 6.98 6.03
C LEU A 40 7.50 6.92 4.97
N ASP A 41 6.25 6.79 5.42
CA ASP A 41 5.08 6.68 4.55
C ASP A 41 3.85 7.33 5.22
N SER A 42 2.81 7.57 4.44
CA SER A 42 1.50 8.06 4.92
C SER A 42 0.60 6.94 5.44
N VAL A 43 0.96 5.68 5.19
CA VAL A 43 0.22 4.49 5.62
C VAL A 43 1.10 3.59 6.46
N ALA A 44 0.48 2.69 7.22
CA ALA A 44 1.17 1.69 8.02
C ALA A 44 2.06 0.79 7.15
N ILE A 45 3.17 0.31 7.72
CA ILE A 45 4.16 -0.53 7.04
C ILE A 45 4.31 -1.87 7.75
N ASN A 46 4.73 -2.89 7.00
CA ASN A 46 4.92 -4.23 7.52
C ASN A 46 6.25 -4.33 8.30
N SER A 47 6.19 -4.86 9.53
CA SER A 47 7.36 -5.02 10.38
C SER A 47 8.29 -6.17 9.95
N GLN A 48 7.75 -7.22 9.32
CA GLN A 48 8.51 -8.44 9.02
C GLN A 48 9.59 -8.24 7.96
N GLU A 49 9.32 -7.39 6.97
CA GLU A 49 10.20 -7.15 5.81
C GLU A 49 10.92 -5.78 5.89
N PHE A 50 10.98 -5.19 7.09
CA PHE A 50 11.62 -3.90 7.28
C PHE A 50 13.14 -4.03 7.41
N LYS A 51 13.89 -3.29 6.57
CA LYS A 51 15.35 -3.29 6.56
C LYS A 51 15.87 -1.87 6.40
N ILE A 52 16.95 -1.56 7.13
CA ILE A 52 17.70 -0.30 6.97
C ILE A 52 19.15 -0.63 6.68
N PHE A 53 19.72 0.10 5.74
CA PHE A 53 21.12 0.01 5.36
C PHE A 53 21.77 1.39 5.47
N ASP A 54 23.03 1.42 5.85
CA ASP A 54 23.85 2.62 5.78
C ASP A 54 24.32 2.89 4.33
N ILE A 55 25.11 3.96 4.15
CA ILE A 55 25.69 4.35 2.85
C ILE A 55 26.61 3.23 2.28
N SER A 56 27.21 2.42 3.13
CA SER A 56 28.08 1.30 2.76
C SER A 56 27.29 0.04 2.43
N LYS A 57 25.96 0.10 2.35
CA LYS A 57 25.03 -1.03 2.19
C LYS A 57 25.12 -2.06 3.32
N LYS A 58 25.67 -1.72 4.46
CA LYS A 58 25.67 -2.56 5.65
C LYS A 58 24.34 -2.41 6.37
N ARG A 59 23.72 -3.54 6.75
CA ARG A 59 22.45 -3.53 7.49
C ARG A 59 22.66 -2.96 8.89
N ILE A 60 21.83 -1.99 9.27
CA ILE A 60 21.81 -1.40 10.61
C ILE A 60 21.06 -2.35 11.57
N SER A 61 21.60 -2.54 12.77
CA SER A 61 20.98 -3.40 13.78
C SER A 61 19.68 -2.80 14.30
N SER A 62 18.69 -3.63 14.58
CA SER A 62 17.41 -3.21 15.19
C SER A 62 17.55 -2.56 16.57
N THR A 63 18.71 -2.69 17.23
CA THR A 63 19.03 -2.03 18.51
C THR A 63 19.38 -0.55 18.34
N GLU A 64 19.70 -0.10 17.11
CA GLU A 64 20.17 1.27 16.83
C GLU A 64 19.08 2.20 16.32
N PHE A 65 17.87 1.70 16.15
CA PHE A 65 16.71 2.49 15.73
C PHE A 65 15.41 1.97 16.36
N LYS A 66 14.38 2.80 16.33
CA LYS A 66 13.01 2.41 16.70
C LYS A 66 12.07 2.74 15.55
N VAL A 67 11.07 1.91 15.34
CA VAL A 67 10.05 2.12 14.30
C VAL A 67 8.66 1.98 14.89
N ASP A 68 7.82 2.99 14.67
CA ASP A 68 6.38 2.87 14.81
C ASP A 68 5.80 2.44 13.47
N PHE A 69 5.54 1.14 13.33
CA PHE A 69 5.05 0.55 12.08
C PHE A 69 3.64 0.99 11.72
N SER A 70 2.81 1.31 12.71
CA SER A 70 1.43 1.76 12.50
C SER A 70 1.38 3.18 11.94
N LYS A 71 2.29 4.04 12.37
CA LYS A 71 2.42 5.42 11.92
C LYS A 71 3.46 5.60 10.82
N ALA A 72 4.21 4.53 10.48
CA ALA A 72 5.35 4.56 9.57
C ALA A 72 6.39 5.64 9.94
N VAL A 73 6.75 5.71 11.23
CA VAL A 73 7.73 6.66 11.75
C VAL A 73 8.98 5.93 12.20
N LEU A 74 10.14 6.37 11.71
CA LEU A 74 11.45 5.90 12.11
C LEU A 74 12.09 6.91 13.07
N ILE A 75 12.70 6.40 14.15
CA ILE A 75 13.54 7.16 15.07
C ILE A 75 14.94 6.56 15.01
N ILE A 76 15.91 7.37 14.60
CA ILE A 76 17.31 7.00 14.41
C ILE A 76 18.22 8.20 14.74
N ASP A 77 19.43 7.95 15.25
CA ASP A 77 20.38 9.01 15.59
C ASP A 77 20.93 9.71 14.33
N SER A 78 20.52 10.96 14.11
CA SER A 78 20.94 11.81 13.00
C SER A 78 22.42 12.22 13.07
N ASN A 79 23.07 12.11 14.22
CA ASN A 79 24.50 12.36 14.34
C ASN A 79 25.33 11.19 13.81
N LYS A 80 24.84 9.98 14.01
CA LYS A 80 25.51 8.74 13.61
C LYS A 80 25.25 8.39 12.14
N TYR A 81 24.03 8.57 11.66
CA TYR A 81 23.61 8.20 10.30
C TYR A 81 23.18 9.43 9.50
N LYS A 82 23.88 9.72 8.41
CA LYS A 82 23.57 10.89 7.55
C LYS A 82 22.70 10.49 6.33
N ASN A 83 23.03 9.35 5.73
CA ASN A 83 22.27 8.80 4.60
C ASN A 83 21.98 7.34 4.86
N ILE A 84 20.75 6.95 4.71
CA ILE A 84 20.29 5.57 4.90
C ILE A 84 19.42 5.13 3.74
N THR A 85 19.47 3.84 3.42
CA THR A 85 18.54 3.21 2.49
C THR A 85 17.58 2.37 3.31
N ILE A 86 16.29 2.56 3.09
CA ILE A 86 15.23 1.85 3.81
C ILE A 86 14.42 1.04 2.82
N GLU A 87 14.21 -0.23 3.14
CA GLU A 87 13.38 -1.15 2.38
C GLU A 87 12.23 -1.64 3.27
N TYR A 88 11.01 -1.58 2.74
CA TYR A 88 9.82 -2.01 3.46
C TYR A 88 8.67 -2.32 2.52
N PHE A 89 7.67 -3.04 3.03
CA PHE A 89 6.37 -3.20 2.39
C PHE A 89 5.35 -2.33 3.11
N ARG A 90 4.60 -1.55 2.36
CA ARG A 90 3.46 -0.81 2.89
C ARG A 90 2.22 -1.71 2.92
N PHE A 91 1.31 -1.46 3.85
CA PHE A 91 0.02 -2.12 3.80
C PHE A 91 -0.83 -1.55 2.64
N PRO A 92 -1.63 -2.40 1.97
CA PRO A 92 -2.56 -1.94 0.94
C PRO A 92 -3.53 -0.87 1.46
N ASP A 93 -3.86 0.09 0.62
CA ASP A 93 -4.71 1.24 1.01
C ASP A 93 -6.09 0.83 1.56
N PHE A 94 -6.64 -0.31 1.11
CA PHE A 94 -7.93 -0.79 1.59
C PHE A 94 -7.91 -1.26 3.05
N ILE A 95 -6.75 -1.70 3.58
CA ILE A 95 -6.58 -2.09 4.98
C ILE A 95 -6.36 -0.86 5.87
N THR A 96 -5.73 0.18 5.33
CA THR A 96 -5.34 1.37 6.09
C THR A 96 -6.40 2.47 6.07
N LYS A 97 -7.45 2.33 5.26
CA LYS A 97 -8.58 3.26 5.22
C LYS A 97 -9.34 3.22 6.54
N ILE A 98 -9.43 4.36 7.18
CA ILE A 98 -10.35 4.57 8.30
C ILE A 98 -11.75 4.70 7.69
N TYR A 99 -12.59 3.70 7.91
CA TYR A 99 -14.00 3.80 7.57
C TYR A 99 -14.69 4.56 8.71
N THR A 100 -15.21 5.73 8.40
CA THR A 100 -16.09 6.42 9.35
C THR A 100 -17.38 5.62 9.52
N PRO A 101 -17.92 5.53 10.75
CA PRO A 101 -19.23 4.92 10.95
C PRO A 101 -20.25 5.54 10.00
N PHE A 102 -21.17 4.70 9.55
CA PHE A 102 -22.26 5.13 8.69
C PHE A 102 -23.04 6.27 9.36
N ASN A 103 -23.19 7.39 8.68
CA ASN A 103 -23.97 8.52 9.19
C ASN A 103 -25.42 8.38 8.69
N GLU A 104 -26.31 7.96 9.58
CA GLU A 104 -27.73 7.75 9.29
C GLU A 104 -28.44 9.03 8.79
N ASN A 105 -27.91 10.22 9.13
CA ASN A 105 -28.44 11.49 8.64
C ASN A 105 -28.22 11.72 7.15
N LEU A 106 -27.39 10.89 6.50
CA LEU A 106 -27.19 10.92 5.04
C LEU A 106 -28.20 10.04 4.29
N ILE A 107 -29.09 9.34 5.00
CA ILE A 107 -30.18 8.58 4.39
C ILE A 107 -31.32 9.55 4.06
N ILE A 108 -31.53 9.81 2.78
CA ILE A 108 -32.71 10.52 2.34
C ILE A 108 -33.80 9.49 2.07
N ASN A 109 -34.86 9.50 2.88
CA ASN A 109 -36.08 8.74 2.67
C ASN A 109 -36.91 9.41 1.56
N ASN A 110 -36.76 8.98 0.36
CA ASN A 110 -37.67 9.36 -0.72
C ASN A 110 -38.92 8.49 -0.64
N ASN A 111 -39.93 8.94 0.10
CA ASN A 111 -41.25 8.35 0.12
C ASN A 111 -41.96 8.67 -1.21
N THR A 112 -41.72 7.88 -2.23
CA THR A 112 -42.60 7.84 -3.40
C THR A 112 -43.68 6.80 -3.14
N ASN A 113 -44.91 7.07 -3.55
CA ASN A 113 -46.13 6.25 -3.27
C ASN A 113 -46.04 4.75 -3.61
N ASN A 114 -44.89 4.25 -4.10
CA ASN A 114 -44.69 2.87 -4.57
C ASN A 114 -43.51 2.15 -3.91
N GLY A 115 -43.00 2.60 -2.76
CA GLY A 115 -41.91 1.91 -2.06
C GLY A 115 -40.90 2.87 -1.43
N VAL A 116 -40.20 2.39 -0.42
CA VAL A 116 -39.13 3.14 0.26
C VAL A 116 -37.83 2.90 -0.48
N LEU A 117 -37.35 3.91 -1.20
CA LEU A 117 -36.03 3.90 -1.81
C LEU A 117 -35.03 4.61 -0.87
N TYR A 118 -34.03 3.89 -0.40
CA TYR A 118 -32.92 4.47 0.36
C TYR A 118 -31.81 4.87 -0.60
N SER A 119 -31.45 6.16 -0.65
CA SER A 119 -30.28 6.62 -1.39
C SER A 119 -29.21 7.13 -0.43
N LEU A 120 -27.98 6.73 -0.66
CA LEU A 120 -26.80 7.21 0.05
C LEU A 120 -26.22 8.41 -0.71
N THR A 121 -26.26 9.60 -0.10
CA THR A 121 -25.60 10.77 -0.68
C THR A 121 -24.22 10.95 -0.06
N THR A 122 -23.18 10.76 -0.86
CA THR A 122 -21.82 11.21 -0.51
C THR A 122 -21.66 12.64 -0.99
N ASN A 123 -21.79 13.66 -0.14
CA ASN A 123 -21.46 15.09 -0.37
C ASN A 123 -21.72 15.69 -1.76
N LYS A 124 -22.36 14.97 -2.70
CA LYS A 124 -22.85 15.46 -3.99
C LYS A 124 -24.35 15.72 -3.87
N LYS A 125 -24.83 16.81 -4.48
CA LYS A 125 -26.25 17.12 -4.55
C LYS A 125 -27.02 15.89 -5.03
N ALA A 126 -28.14 15.58 -4.37
CA ALA A 126 -28.98 14.40 -4.64
C ALA A 126 -29.42 14.23 -6.10
N SER A 127 -29.31 15.28 -6.93
CA SER A 127 -29.58 15.27 -8.35
C SER A 127 -28.58 14.48 -9.22
N ASP A 128 -27.38 14.17 -8.66
CA ASP A 128 -26.29 13.58 -9.47
C ASP A 128 -26.07 12.08 -9.24
N VAL A 129 -26.84 11.45 -8.36
CA VAL A 129 -26.71 10.02 -8.04
C VAL A 129 -27.93 9.25 -8.55
N LYS A 130 -27.95 8.95 -9.84
CA LYS A 130 -28.88 7.98 -10.42
C LYS A 130 -28.38 6.56 -10.20
N LEU A 131 -28.56 6.01 -8.99
CA LEU A 131 -28.04 4.68 -8.63
C LEU A 131 -28.88 3.52 -9.14
N PHE A 132 -30.14 3.74 -9.54
CA PHE A 132 -31.05 2.68 -9.96
C PHE A 132 -32.05 3.12 -11.05
N GLU A 133 -31.56 3.74 -12.12
CA GLU A 133 -32.38 3.82 -13.34
C GLU A 133 -32.35 2.45 -14.03
N GLY A 134 -33.35 1.62 -13.81
CA GLY A 134 -33.49 0.37 -14.55
C GLY A 134 -34.12 -0.82 -13.80
N LEU A 135 -34.35 -0.74 -12.51
CA LEU A 135 -35.12 -1.77 -11.79
C LEU A 135 -36.63 -1.42 -11.85
N GLN A 136 -37.22 -1.63 -13.01
CA GLN A 136 -38.68 -1.80 -13.07
C GLN A 136 -39.02 -3.24 -12.71
N THR A 137 -39.50 -3.43 -11.50
CA THR A 137 -40.20 -4.67 -11.15
C THR A 137 -41.52 -4.76 -11.91
N ARG A 138 -41.60 -5.79 -12.74
CA ARG A 138 -42.88 -6.24 -13.31
C ARG A 138 -43.73 -6.88 -12.23
#